data_7d064130c3f7a92985e94d979fb65874
#
_entry.id   7d064130c3f7a92985e94d979fb65874
#
_cell.length_a   1.000
_cell.length_b   1.000
_cell.length_c   1.000
_cell.angle_alpha   90.00
_cell.angle_beta   90.00
_cell.angle_gamma   90.00
#
_symmetry.space_group_name_H-M   'P 1'
#
loop_
_entity.id
_entity.type
_entity.pdbx_description
1 polymer ?
#
loop_
_entity_poly.entity_id
_entity_poly.type
_entity_poly.pdbx_seq_one_letter_code
_entity_poly.pdbx_strand_id
1 'polypeptide(L)'
;MSQSEQSDVQTGLERIRVAEVPIEHHHYIVLSLLNAWMETVAAPMASGVVLDYGCGGQPYRRLLERYATRYIGADVAAAAGIKPDIVLTPGKPAPLPDASVDTILSTQVLEHVYDFKSYLADCNRLLRPGGRMILSAPMHWRHHETPYDYWRFTRFGLWKSMEDSGFGILDFRPCGGFFAMLGQAFMDYRNEKGKRGKFTASIINRLSLRLDGRLADTDDTLGWMCIVEKL
;
A
#
# COMPACT_ATOMS: atom_id res chain seq x y z
N MET A 1 5.24 -16.41 20.22
CA MET A 1 4.83 -16.31 18.80
C MET A 1 4.75 -17.72 18.23
N SER A 2 3.62 -18.10 17.66
CA SER A 2 3.44 -19.41 17.00
C SER A 2 4.13 -19.42 15.63
N GLN A 3 4.36 -20.62 15.04
CA GLN A 3 4.93 -20.72 13.69
C GLN A 3 4.06 -20.04 12.61
N SER A 4 2.75 -19.88 12.86
CA SER A 4 1.82 -19.14 12.00
C SER A 4 2.07 -17.63 12.08
N GLU A 5 2.33 -17.07 13.25
CA GLU A 5 2.67 -15.65 13.42
C GLU A 5 4.00 -15.28 12.76
N GLN A 6 4.97 -16.22 12.75
CA GLN A 6 6.23 -16.03 12.01
C GLN A 6 6.04 -16.11 10.49
N SER A 7 5.08 -16.92 9.98
CA SER A 7 4.80 -16.99 8.54
C SER A 7 4.13 -15.73 8.02
N ASP A 8 3.27 -15.09 8.80
CA ASP A 8 2.55 -13.87 8.40
C ASP A 8 3.46 -12.64 8.41
N VAL A 9 4.40 -12.58 9.35
CA VAL A 9 5.51 -11.60 9.33
C VAL A 9 6.39 -11.83 8.11
N GLN A 10 6.65 -13.07 7.72
CA GLN A 10 7.48 -13.41 6.57
C GLN A 10 6.81 -13.05 5.24
N THR A 11 5.47 -13.12 5.13
CA THR A 11 4.71 -12.72 3.94
C THR A 11 4.74 -11.20 3.73
N GLY A 12 4.72 -10.41 4.79
CA GLY A 12 4.98 -8.96 4.72
C GLY A 12 6.39 -8.62 4.20
N LEU A 13 7.36 -9.48 4.49
CA LEU A 13 8.76 -9.35 4.08
C LEU A 13 9.01 -9.67 2.60
N GLU A 14 8.20 -10.51 1.96
CA GLU A 14 8.30 -10.81 0.54
C GLU A 14 7.86 -9.64 -0.36
N ARG A 15 7.09 -8.68 0.16
CA ARG A 15 6.76 -7.42 -0.54
C ARG A 15 7.98 -6.58 -0.91
N ILE A 16 9.12 -6.82 -0.30
CA ILE A 16 10.35 -6.02 -0.38
C ILE A 16 11.06 -6.07 -1.73
N ARG A 17 10.83 -7.08 -2.55
CA ARG A 17 11.55 -7.30 -3.81
C ARG A 17 10.70 -7.07 -5.05
N VAL A 18 9.76 -6.15 -4.98
CA VAL A 18 8.61 -6.04 -5.87
C VAL A 18 8.88 -5.33 -7.20
N ALA A 19 10.10 -4.98 -7.54
CA ALA A 19 10.38 -4.46 -8.89
C ALA A 19 10.07 -5.50 -10.00
N GLU A 20 10.16 -6.79 -9.70
CA GLU A 20 9.90 -7.87 -10.68
C GLU A 20 9.15 -9.03 -10.01
N VAL A 21 7.83 -8.95 -9.96
CA VAL A 21 7.00 -10.06 -9.48
C VAL A 21 6.79 -11.08 -10.60
N PRO A 22 7.22 -12.35 -10.42
CA PRO A 22 6.98 -13.37 -11.42
C PRO A 22 5.48 -13.59 -11.64
N ILE A 23 5.04 -13.78 -12.87
CA ILE A 23 3.63 -13.93 -13.21
C ILE A 23 2.94 -15.13 -12.53
N GLU A 24 3.69 -16.09 -12.05
CA GLU A 24 3.21 -17.24 -11.28
C GLU A 24 3.06 -16.94 -9.79
N HIS A 25 3.47 -15.78 -9.29
CA HIS A 25 3.35 -15.40 -7.90
C HIS A 25 1.86 -15.24 -7.49
N HIS A 26 1.49 -15.69 -6.30
CA HIS A 26 0.09 -15.64 -5.87
C HIS A 26 -0.44 -14.21 -5.68
N HIS A 27 0.41 -13.25 -5.35
CA HIS A 27 0.07 -11.83 -5.28
C HIS A 27 0.39 -11.04 -6.55
N TYR A 28 0.61 -11.72 -7.69
CA TYR A 28 1.01 -11.05 -8.93
C TYR A 28 0.04 -9.95 -9.36
N ILE A 29 -1.27 -10.21 -9.27
CA ILE A 29 -2.29 -9.27 -9.74
C ILE A 29 -2.20 -7.94 -8.99
N VAL A 30 -2.32 -7.97 -7.65
CA VAL A 30 -2.28 -6.74 -6.84
C VAL A 30 -0.94 -6.02 -6.95
N LEU A 31 0.18 -6.77 -6.89
CA LEU A 31 1.50 -6.18 -6.92
C LEU A 31 1.83 -5.55 -8.28
N SER A 32 1.43 -6.19 -9.39
CA SER A 32 1.63 -5.61 -10.72
C SER A 32 0.83 -4.31 -10.92
N LEU A 33 -0.41 -4.25 -10.42
CA LEU A 33 -1.24 -3.05 -10.50
C LEU A 33 -0.69 -1.90 -9.65
N LEU A 34 -0.32 -2.19 -8.39
CA LEU A 34 0.29 -1.19 -7.50
C LEU A 34 1.62 -0.67 -8.05
N ASN A 35 2.48 -1.57 -8.55
CA ASN A 35 3.78 -1.17 -9.10
C ASN A 35 3.62 -0.34 -10.37
N ALA A 36 2.73 -0.72 -11.28
CA ALA A 36 2.46 0.06 -12.47
C ALA A 36 1.98 1.48 -12.12
N TRP A 37 1.08 1.60 -11.14
CA TRP A 37 0.63 2.90 -10.65
C TRP A 37 1.76 3.69 -9.97
N MET A 38 2.55 3.04 -9.10
CA MET A 38 3.69 3.68 -8.45
C MET A 38 4.69 4.22 -9.46
N GLU A 39 5.07 3.43 -10.46
CA GLU A 39 6.07 3.83 -11.46
C GLU A 39 5.58 4.93 -12.39
N THR A 40 4.33 4.84 -12.86
CA THR A 40 3.83 5.69 -13.94
C THR A 40 3.08 6.93 -13.48
N VAL A 41 2.57 6.93 -12.25
CA VAL A 41 1.71 8.01 -11.74
C VAL A 41 2.22 8.55 -10.42
N ALA A 42 2.38 7.70 -9.40
CA ALA A 42 2.57 8.15 -8.03
C ALA A 42 4.00 8.68 -7.77
N ALA A 43 5.04 7.93 -8.13
CA ALA A 43 6.41 8.35 -7.88
C ALA A 43 6.79 9.63 -8.62
N PRO A 44 6.36 9.89 -9.88
CA PRO A 44 6.56 11.18 -10.53
C PRO A 44 5.93 12.39 -9.82
N MET A 45 4.94 12.15 -8.95
CA MET A 45 4.30 13.20 -8.13
C MET A 45 5.02 13.44 -6.80
N ALA A 46 5.99 12.59 -6.44
CA ALA A 46 6.81 12.78 -5.26
C ALA A 46 7.88 13.85 -5.48
N SER A 47 8.23 14.57 -4.43
CA SER A 47 9.28 15.61 -4.48
C SER A 47 9.85 15.88 -3.09
N GLY A 48 10.99 16.53 -3.02
CA GLY A 48 11.58 17.05 -1.79
C GLY A 48 11.91 15.97 -0.77
N VAL A 49 11.58 16.21 0.50
CA VAL A 49 11.74 15.24 1.59
C VAL A 49 10.56 14.29 1.56
N VAL A 50 10.83 13.00 1.30
CA VAL A 50 9.83 11.93 1.28
C VAL A 50 9.88 11.15 2.59
N LEU A 51 8.75 11.06 3.28
CA LEU A 51 8.53 10.16 4.41
C LEU A 51 7.74 8.94 3.95
N ASP A 52 8.34 7.76 4.01
CA ASP A 52 7.64 6.48 3.85
C ASP A 52 7.13 6.03 5.22
N TYR A 53 5.85 6.29 5.50
CA TYR A 53 5.22 6.14 6.81
C TYR A 53 4.50 4.79 6.90
N GLY A 54 5.12 3.84 7.59
CA GLY A 54 4.82 2.40 7.53
C GLY A 54 5.65 1.75 6.43
N CYS A 55 6.95 2.01 6.41
CA CYS A 55 7.83 1.69 5.28
C CYS A 55 8.10 0.19 5.10
N GLY A 56 7.82 -0.64 6.11
CA GLY A 56 8.13 -2.07 6.08
C GLY A 56 9.55 -2.34 5.59
N GLY A 57 9.67 -3.12 4.55
CA GLY A 57 10.93 -3.40 3.89
C GLY A 57 11.34 -2.40 2.81
N GLN A 58 10.73 -1.24 2.77
CA GLN A 58 11.06 -0.13 1.86
C GLN A 58 11.00 -0.50 0.36
N PRO A 59 9.92 -1.12 -0.13
CA PRO A 59 9.86 -1.65 -1.51
C PRO A 59 10.01 -0.58 -2.58
N TYR A 60 9.60 0.65 -2.29
CA TYR A 60 9.62 1.77 -3.24
C TYR A 60 10.78 2.74 -3.05
N ARG A 61 11.69 2.50 -2.09
CA ARG A 61 12.80 3.41 -1.79
C ARG A 61 13.59 3.79 -3.02
N ARG A 62 14.09 2.80 -3.80
CA ARG A 62 14.90 3.06 -5.00
C ARG A 62 14.14 3.85 -6.08
N LEU A 63 12.84 3.63 -6.19
CA LEU A 63 12.00 4.35 -7.13
C LEU A 63 11.84 5.81 -6.69
N LEU A 64 11.52 6.04 -5.42
CA LEU A 64 11.26 7.38 -4.87
C LEU A 64 12.53 8.22 -4.76
N GLU A 65 13.69 7.62 -4.48
CA GLU A 65 14.98 8.31 -4.47
C GLU A 65 15.35 8.98 -5.81
N ARG A 66 14.67 8.62 -6.91
CA ARG A 66 14.83 9.29 -8.21
C ARG A 66 14.13 10.65 -8.26
N TYR A 67 13.17 10.90 -7.39
CA TYR A 67 12.35 12.10 -7.34
C TYR A 67 12.54 12.89 -6.03
N ALA A 68 12.96 12.23 -4.98
CA ALA A 68 13.18 12.80 -3.66
C ALA A 68 14.58 13.43 -3.55
N THR A 69 14.67 14.51 -2.78
CA THR A 69 15.97 15.03 -2.32
C THR A 69 16.48 14.26 -1.10
N ARG A 70 15.55 13.69 -0.33
CA ARG A 70 15.82 12.84 0.85
C ARG A 70 14.67 11.86 1.04
N TYR A 71 14.99 10.60 1.30
CA TYR A 71 14.04 9.57 1.72
C TYR A 71 14.24 9.23 3.21
N ILE A 72 13.13 9.12 3.93
CA ILE A 72 13.09 8.75 5.36
C ILE A 72 12.09 7.61 5.49
N GLY A 73 12.54 6.44 5.90
CA GLY A 73 11.67 5.31 6.22
C GLY A 73 11.29 5.32 7.70
N ALA A 74 10.01 5.27 8.02
CA ALA A 74 9.51 5.20 9.39
C ALA A 74 8.57 4.01 9.57
N ASP A 75 8.79 3.20 10.61
CA ASP A 75 7.97 2.04 10.93
C ASP A 75 8.05 1.69 12.43
N VAL A 76 7.10 0.89 12.93
CA VAL A 76 7.06 0.44 14.33
C VAL A 76 8.11 -0.63 14.63
N ALA A 77 8.62 -1.32 13.61
CA ALA A 77 9.61 -2.38 13.76
C ALA A 77 10.51 -2.49 12.52
N ALA A 78 11.63 -3.17 12.68
CA ALA A 78 12.45 -3.59 11.56
C ALA A 78 11.76 -4.72 10.79
N ALA A 79 11.77 -4.64 9.48
CA ALA A 79 11.23 -5.68 8.59
C ALA A 79 12.35 -6.30 7.75
N ALA A 80 12.43 -7.63 7.70
CA ALA A 80 13.40 -8.41 6.89
C ALA A 80 14.87 -7.97 7.04
N GLY A 81 15.27 -7.58 8.24
CA GLY A 81 16.63 -7.09 8.48
C GLY A 81 16.87 -5.64 8.01
N ILE A 82 15.85 -4.98 7.45
CA ILE A 82 15.89 -3.55 7.12
C ILE A 82 15.39 -2.77 8.33
N LYS A 83 16.23 -1.89 8.87
CA LYS A 83 15.83 -0.98 9.95
C LYS A 83 15.23 0.28 9.34
N PRO A 84 14.09 0.78 9.86
CA PRO A 84 13.60 2.09 9.50
C PRO A 84 14.58 3.17 10.02
N ASP A 85 14.62 4.31 9.34
CA ASP A 85 15.38 5.48 9.80
C ASP A 85 14.80 6.04 11.11
N ILE A 86 13.47 5.91 11.27
CA ILE A 86 12.73 6.30 12.47
C ILE A 86 11.90 5.11 12.98
N VAL A 87 12.11 4.74 14.23
CA VAL A 87 11.26 3.75 14.92
C VAL A 87 10.07 4.48 15.53
N LEU A 88 8.88 4.10 15.10
CA LEU A 88 7.62 4.68 15.56
C LEU A 88 7.11 4.00 16.85
N THR A 89 6.36 4.74 17.65
CA THR A 89 5.61 4.20 18.78
C THR A 89 4.13 4.08 18.37
N PRO A 90 3.52 2.88 18.38
CA PRO A 90 2.12 2.73 18.02
C PRO A 90 1.20 3.69 18.78
N GLY A 91 0.28 4.35 18.07
CA GLY A 91 -0.67 5.31 18.64
C GLY A 91 -0.07 6.64 19.08
N LYS A 92 1.19 6.93 18.72
CA LYS A 92 1.82 8.24 18.93
C LYS A 92 2.15 8.91 17.59
N PRO A 93 2.11 10.25 17.54
CA PRO A 93 2.58 10.98 16.37
C PRO A 93 4.04 10.66 16.05
N ALA A 94 4.41 10.71 14.77
CA ALA A 94 5.79 10.55 14.37
C ALA A 94 6.68 11.66 14.98
N PRO A 95 7.89 11.33 15.46
CA PRO A 95 8.80 12.28 16.12
C PRO A 95 9.51 13.18 15.09
N LEU A 96 8.73 13.84 14.27
CA LEU A 96 9.16 14.82 13.27
C LEU A 96 8.47 16.15 13.48
N PRO A 97 9.13 17.28 13.16
CA PRO A 97 8.51 18.61 13.23
C PRO A 97 7.30 18.76 12.30
N ASP A 98 6.40 19.66 12.63
CA ASP A 98 5.33 20.08 11.74
C ASP A 98 5.89 20.63 10.45
N ALA A 99 5.17 20.44 9.34
CA ALA A 99 5.52 20.95 8.02
C ALA A 99 6.98 20.64 7.63
N SER A 100 7.49 19.46 7.93
CA SER A 100 8.88 19.06 7.72
C SER A 100 9.11 18.19 6.49
N VAL A 101 8.04 17.66 5.86
CA VAL A 101 8.13 16.79 4.69
C VAL A 101 7.31 17.33 3.53
N ASP A 102 7.74 17.02 2.31
CA ASP A 102 7.09 17.45 1.07
C ASP A 102 6.16 16.36 0.53
N THR A 103 6.51 15.11 0.76
CA THR A 103 5.72 13.95 0.31
C THR A 103 5.66 12.90 1.42
N ILE A 104 4.47 12.32 1.61
CA ILE A 104 4.29 11.11 2.43
C ILE A 104 3.90 9.95 1.51
N LEU A 105 4.58 8.80 1.64
CA LEU A 105 4.12 7.52 1.12
C LEU A 105 3.49 6.73 2.26
N SER A 106 2.31 6.15 2.02
CA SER A 106 1.59 5.29 2.96
C SER A 106 0.86 4.20 2.16
N THR A 107 1.55 3.10 1.85
CA THR A 107 0.99 2.03 1.03
C THR A 107 0.67 0.79 1.85
N GLN A 108 -0.60 0.39 1.90
CA GLN A 108 -1.07 -0.77 2.68
C GLN A 108 -0.66 -0.66 4.16
N VAL A 109 -0.97 0.47 4.76
CA VAL A 109 -0.67 0.80 6.17
C VAL A 109 -1.95 1.12 6.93
N LEU A 110 -2.88 1.83 6.30
CA LEU A 110 -4.05 2.42 6.96
C LEU A 110 -4.96 1.35 7.59
N GLU A 111 -5.02 0.16 6.98
CA GLU A 111 -5.77 -0.99 7.49
C GLU A 111 -5.24 -1.53 8.81
N HIS A 112 -3.95 -1.30 9.10
CA HIS A 112 -3.26 -1.74 10.32
C HIS A 112 -3.25 -0.71 11.43
N VAL A 113 -3.77 0.49 11.18
CA VAL A 113 -3.84 1.57 12.16
C VAL A 113 -5.23 1.66 12.75
N TYR A 114 -5.42 1.22 14.00
CA TYR A 114 -6.74 1.23 14.65
C TYR A 114 -7.35 2.64 14.67
N ASP A 115 -6.61 3.65 15.10
CA ASP A 115 -7.01 5.06 15.02
C ASP A 115 -6.43 5.72 13.76
N PHE A 116 -6.95 5.33 12.60
CA PHE A 116 -6.49 5.86 11.32
C PHE A 116 -6.80 7.36 11.15
N LYS A 117 -7.77 7.90 11.87
CA LYS A 117 -8.08 9.35 11.84
C LYS A 117 -6.96 10.17 12.46
N SER A 118 -6.47 9.76 13.62
CA SER A 118 -5.29 10.39 14.25
C SER A 118 -4.03 10.22 13.38
N TYR A 119 -3.88 9.10 12.69
CA TYR A 119 -2.79 8.89 11.73
C TYR A 119 -2.87 9.86 10.55
N LEU A 120 -4.06 10.05 9.96
CA LEU A 120 -4.25 11.00 8.86
C LEU A 120 -4.02 12.45 9.31
N ALA A 121 -4.44 12.79 10.53
CA ALA A 121 -4.15 14.10 11.12
C ALA A 121 -2.65 14.31 11.32
N ASP A 122 -1.91 13.27 11.73
CA ASP A 122 -0.44 13.34 11.84
C ASP A 122 0.22 13.49 10.46
N CYS A 123 -0.27 12.78 9.43
CA CYS A 123 0.19 12.97 8.05
C CYS A 123 -0.01 14.43 7.59
N ASN A 124 -1.19 14.99 7.86
CA ASN A 124 -1.46 16.40 7.54
C ASN A 124 -0.52 17.35 8.32
N ARG A 125 -0.30 17.13 9.61
CA ARG A 125 0.64 17.92 10.42
C ARG A 125 2.05 17.93 9.85
N LEU A 126 2.55 16.77 9.44
CA LEU A 126 3.91 16.57 8.93
C LEU A 126 4.15 17.21 7.58
N LEU A 127 3.14 17.20 6.70
CA LEU A 127 3.25 17.78 5.38
C LEU A 127 3.33 19.31 5.43
N ARG A 128 4.15 19.87 4.56
CA ARG A 128 4.13 21.30 4.25
C ARG A 128 2.83 21.68 3.53
N PRO A 129 2.38 22.94 3.59
CA PRO A 129 1.28 23.40 2.74
C PRO A 129 1.55 23.05 1.27
N GLY A 130 0.57 22.47 0.58
CA GLY A 130 0.72 21.94 -0.79
C GLY A 130 1.55 20.66 -0.90
N GLY A 131 2.00 20.07 0.21
CA GLY A 131 2.65 18.77 0.24
C GLY A 131 1.67 17.65 -0.05
N ARG A 132 2.16 16.51 -0.55
CA ARG A 132 1.31 15.42 -1.07
C ARG A 132 1.45 14.15 -0.26
N MET A 133 0.34 13.42 -0.16
CA MET A 133 0.35 12.05 0.35
C MET A 133 -0.04 11.09 -0.78
N ILE A 134 0.79 10.08 -1.00
CA ILE A 134 0.57 8.94 -1.89
C ILE A 134 0.12 7.78 -1.00
N LEU A 135 -1.11 7.31 -1.19
CA LEU A 135 -1.72 6.33 -0.31
C LEU A 135 -2.36 5.20 -1.09
N SER A 136 -2.26 3.97 -0.55
CA SER A 136 -3.13 2.87 -0.96
C SER A 136 -3.69 2.14 0.26
N ALA A 137 -4.95 1.68 0.14
CA ALA A 137 -5.64 0.94 1.20
C ALA A 137 -6.58 -0.12 0.61
N PRO A 138 -6.75 -1.29 1.26
CA PRO A 138 -7.53 -2.39 0.73
C PRO A 138 -9.05 -2.16 0.87
N MET A 139 -9.81 -2.68 -0.13
CA MET A 139 -11.26 -2.85 -0.06
C MET A 139 -11.62 -4.33 0.05
N HIS A 140 -11.11 -5.16 -0.83
CA HIS A 140 -11.25 -6.62 -0.78
C HIS A 140 -9.90 -7.27 -0.57
N TRP A 141 -9.67 -7.75 0.65
CA TRP A 141 -8.45 -8.47 1.01
C TRP A 141 -8.73 -9.44 2.15
N ARG A 142 -7.97 -10.53 2.21
CA ARG A 142 -8.04 -11.49 3.30
C ARG A 142 -7.43 -10.94 4.58
N HIS A 143 -7.76 -11.56 5.71
CA HIS A 143 -7.09 -11.26 6.97
C HIS A 143 -5.59 -11.53 6.86
N HIS A 144 -4.78 -10.57 7.29
CA HIS A 144 -3.33 -10.64 7.27
C HIS A 144 -2.74 -9.82 8.42
N GLU A 145 -1.51 -10.08 8.78
CA GLU A 145 -0.80 -9.37 9.86
C GLU A 145 -1.58 -9.31 11.18
N THR A 146 -2.35 -10.40 11.48
CA THR A 146 -3.19 -10.49 12.67
C THR A 146 -2.35 -10.39 13.97
N PRO A 147 -2.84 -9.73 15.03
CA PRO A 147 -4.21 -9.20 15.21
C PRO A 147 -4.39 -7.73 14.76
N TYR A 148 -3.48 -7.16 13.99
CA TYR A 148 -3.46 -5.73 13.65
C TYR A 148 -4.11 -5.42 12.29
N ASP A 149 -5.07 -6.23 11.84
CA ASP A 149 -5.82 -6.06 10.58
C ASP A 149 -7.24 -5.54 10.90
N TYR A 150 -7.43 -4.22 10.89
CA TYR A 150 -8.63 -3.59 11.44
C TYR A 150 -9.64 -3.14 10.37
N TRP A 151 -9.17 -2.66 9.19
CA TRP A 151 -10.02 -1.91 8.29
C TRP A 151 -10.02 -2.43 6.85
N ARG A 152 -11.17 -2.25 6.20
CA ARG A 152 -11.35 -2.32 4.75
C ARG A 152 -12.11 -1.07 4.34
N PHE A 153 -11.62 -0.36 3.34
CA PHE A 153 -12.13 0.95 2.99
C PHE A 153 -13.01 0.90 1.75
N THR A 154 -14.26 1.38 1.87
CA THR A 154 -15.08 1.69 0.70
C THR A 154 -14.56 2.97 0.04
N ARG A 155 -14.91 3.16 -1.25
CA ARG A 155 -14.57 4.38 -2.00
C ARG A 155 -14.92 5.66 -1.23
N PHE A 156 -16.18 5.77 -0.84
CA PHE A 156 -16.69 7.00 -0.19
C PHE A 156 -16.20 7.14 1.25
N GLY A 157 -15.97 6.04 1.95
CA GLY A 157 -15.40 6.07 3.30
C GLY A 157 -13.97 6.61 3.30
N LEU A 158 -13.13 6.13 2.38
CA LEU A 158 -11.75 6.61 2.25
C LEU A 158 -11.71 8.06 1.76
N TRP A 159 -12.47 8.38 0.70
CA TRP A 159 -12.58 9.73 0.16
C TRP A 159 -12.95 10.75 1.25
N LYS A 160 -14.05 10.50 1.97
CA LYS A 160 -14.51 11.39 3.04
C LYS A 160 -13.51 11.52 4.18
N SER A 161 -12.80 10.44 4.51
CA SER A 161 -11.75 10.49 5.53
C SER A 161 -10.58 11.40 5.14
N MET A 162 -10.21 11.45 3.85
CA MET A 162 -9.19 12.39 3.35
C MET A 162 -9.66 13.84 3.46
N GLU A 163 -10.89 14.14 2.99
CA GLU A 163 -11.46 15.49 3.09
C GLU A 163 -11.54 15.97 4.55
N ASP A 164 -12.06 15.11 5.45
CA ASP A 164 -12.20 15.44 6.88
C ASP A 164 -10.84 15.65 7.58
N SER A 165 -9.77 15.12 6.99
CA SER A 165 -8.39 15.29 7.47
C SER A 165 -7.67 16.48 6.83
N GLY A 166 -8.35 17.33 6.05
CA GLY A 166 -7.80 18.54 5.43
C GLY A 166 -7.00 18.29 4.14
N PHE A 167 -7.35 17.23 3.40
CA PHE A 167 -6.74 16.92 2.12
C PHE A 167 -7.67 17.19 0.94
N GLY A 168 -7.14 17.77 -0.13
CA GLY A 168 -7.73 17.80 -1.46
C GLY A 168 -7.32 16.57 -2.27
N ILE A 169 -8.27 15.97 -3.01
CA ILE A 169 -8.01 14.79 -3.82
C ILE A 169 -7.46 15.21 -5.20
N LEU A 170 -6.26 14.75 -5.53
CA LEU A 170 -5.64 14.97 -6.85
C LEU A 170 -5.86 13.79 -7.80
N ASP A 171 -5.76 12.57 -7.29
CA ASP A 171 -5.97 11.32 -8.03
C ASP A 171 -6.63 10.29 -7.10
N PHE A 172 -7.63 9.57 -7.59
CA PHE A 172 -8.31 8.53 -6.83
C PHE A 172 -8.82 7.45 -7.79
N ARG A 173 -8.23 6.27 -7.70
CA ARG A 173 -8.54 5.17 -8.62
C ARG A 173 -8.58 3.82 -7.94
N PRO A 174 -9.32 2.85 -8.50
CA PRO A 174 -9.32 1.47 -8.03
C PRO A 174 -8.00 0.77 -8.35
N CYS A 175 -7.61 -0.18 -7.51
CA CYS A 175 -6.54 -1.14 -7.75
C CYS A 175 -7.15 -2.37 -8.45
N GLY A 176 -7.34 -2.30 -9.77
CA GLY A 176 -8.10 -3.26 -10.56
C GLY A 176 -9.60 -3.19 -10.31
N GLY A 177 -10.35 -4.01 -11.00
CA GLY A 177 -11.80 -4.16 -10.87
C GLY A 177 -12.19 -5.58 -10.47
N PHE A 178 -13.43 -5.97 -10.81
CA PHE A 178 -14.03 -7.24 -10.42
C PHE A 178 -13.17 -8.47 -10.78
N PHE A 179 -12.66 -8.55 -12.02
CA PHE A 179 -11.88 -9.72 -12.44
C PHE A 179 -10.48 -9.78 -11.80
N ALA A 180 -9.86 -8.64 -11.54
CA ALA A 180 -8.62 -8.58 -10.78
C ALA A 180 -8.86 -9.04 -9.33
N MET A 181 -9.91 -8.55 -8.68
CA MET A 181 -10.31 -8.93 -7.33
C MET A 181 -10.62 -10.44 -7.24
N LEU A 182 -11.46 -10.95 -8.14
CA LEU A 182 -11.83 -12.37 -8.16
C LEU A 182 -10.61 -13.27 -8.41
N GLY A 183 -9.75 -12.89 -9.35
CA GLY A 183 -8.52 -13.61 -9.67
C GLY A 183 -7.56 -13.65 -8.50
N GLN A 184 -7.35 -12.53 -7.83
CA GLN A 184 -6.50 -12.45 -6.64
C GLN A 184 -7.04 -13.30 -5.51
N ALA A 185 -8.33 -13.21 -5.19
CA ALA A 185 -8.97 -14.02 -4.15
C ALA A 185 -8.84 -15.53 -4.44
N PHE A 186 -8.95 -15.93 -5.72
CA PHE A 186 -8.76 -17.32 -6.11
C PHE A 186 -7.30 -17.77 -6.01
N MET A 187 -6.35 -16.90 -6.33
CA MET A 187 -4.92 -17.19 -6.18
C MET A 187 -4.53 -17.37 -4.72
N ASP A 188 -5.05 -16.55 -3.82
CA ASP A 188 -4.83 -16.64 -2.37
C ASP A 188 -5.40 -17.96 -1.82
N TYR A 189 -6.63 -18.30 -2.20
CA TYR A 189 -7.25 -19.59 -1.83
C TYR A 189 -6.40 -20.79 -2.31
N ARG A 190 -5.89 -20.74 -3.55
CA ARG A 190 -5.02 -21.80 -4.09
C ARG A 190 -3.72 -21.94 -3.30
N ASN A 191 -3.09 -20.80 -2.97
CA ASN A 191 -1.83 -20.79 -2.22
C ASN A 191 -2.00 -21.42 -0.84
N GLU A 192 -3.08 -21.11 -0.12
CA GLU A 192 -3.40 -21.73 1.17
C GLU A 192 -3.62 -23.24 1.08
N LYS A 193 -4.25 -23.70 0.02
CA LYS A 193 -4.47 -25.14 -0.20
C LYS A 193 -3.21 -25.85 -0.73
N GLY A 194 -2.06 -25.20 -0.72
CA GLY A 194 -0.79 -25.76 -1.19
C GLY A 194 -0.74 -26.06 -2.69
N LYS A 195 -1.68 -25.53 -3.48
CA LYS A 195 -1.77 -25.74 -4.94
C LYS A 195 -0.82 -24.78 -5.68
N ARG A 196 0.47 -25.07 -5.65
CA ARG A 196 1.56 -24.21 -6.18
C ARG A 196 1.91 -24.44 -7.66
N GLY A 197 1.00 -24.91 -8.49
CA GLY A 197 1.25 -25.13 -9.93
C GLY A 197 1.50 -23.80 -10.65
N LYS A 198 2.75 -23.54 -11.05
CA LYS A 198 3.20 -22.30 -11.70
C LYS A 198 2.45 -22.02 -13.01
N PHE A 199 2.29 -23.02 -13.88
CA PHE A 199 1.59 -22.87 -15.15
C PHE A 199 0.13 -22.41 -14.95
N THR A 200 -0.60 -23.04 -14.05
CA THR A 200 -2.00 -22.66 -13.75
C THR A 200 -2.08 -21.25 -13.15
N ALA A 201 -1.14 -20.90 -12.27
CA ALA A 201 -1.06 -19.56 -11.69
C ALA A 201 -0.86 -18.50 -12.77
N SER A 202 0.07 -18.72 -13.71
CA SER A 202 0.32 -17.79 -14.83
C SER A 202 -0.89 -17.60 -15.74
N ILE A 203 -1.67 -18.67 -16.00
CA ILE A 203 -2.91 -18.58 -16.80
C ILE A 203 -3.94 -17.73 -16.07
N ILE A 204 -4.18 -18.01 -14.78
CA ILE A 204 -5.18 -17.30 -13.97
C ILE A 204 -4.82 -15.81 -13.92
N ASN A 205 -3.59 -15.48 -13.56
CA ASN A 205 -3.14 -14.10 -13.44
C ASN A 205 -3.28 -13.33 -14.77
N ARG A 206 -2.85 -13.93 -15.90
CA ARG A 206 -3.00 -13.30 -17.23
C ARG A 206 -4.46 -13.12 -17.62
N LEU A 207 -5.29 -14.14 -17.42
CA LEU A 207 -6.69 -14.10 -17.81
C LEU A 207 -7.45 -13.06 -16.99
N SER A 208 -7.22 -13.03 -15.66
CA SER A 208 -7.85 -12.06 -14.77
C SER A 208 -7.53 -10.62 -15.17
N LEU A 209 -6.26 -10.28 -15.36
CA LEU A 209 -5.85 -8.93 -15.78
C LEU A 209 -6.34 -8.57 -17.19
N ARG A 210 -6.39 -9.56 -18.12
CA ARG A 210 -6.91 -9.31 -19.47
C ARG A 210 -8.41 -9.04 -19.49
N LEU A 211 -9.17 -9.77 -18.68
CA LEU A 211 -10.63 -9.55 -18.55
C LEU A 211 -10.89 -8.23 -17.84
N ASP A 212 -10.15 -7.94 -16.77
CA ASP A 212 -10.27 -6.70 -16.03
C ASP A 212 -10.04 -5.47 -16.90
N GLY A 213 -9.00 -5.45 -17.71
CA GLY A 213 -8.73 -4.36 -18.65
C GLY A 213 -9.74 -4.20 -19.80
N ARG A 214 -10.60 -5.21 -20.04
CA ARG A 214 -11.62 -5.16 -21.12
C ARG A 214 -13.03 -4.86 -20.64
N LEU A 215 -13.35 -5.29 -19.42
CA LEU A 215 -14.71 -5.29 -18.87
C LEU A 215 -14.80 -4.38 -17.64
N ALA A 216 -14.07 -3.30 -17.66
CA ALA A 216 -13.85 -2.34 -16.59
C ALA A 216 -15.06 -2.14 -15.65
N ASP A 217 -15.19 -3.00 -14.64
CA ASP A 217 -16.08 -2.82 -13.51
C ASP A 217 -15.19 -2.51 -12.29
N THR A 218 -15.38 -1.33 -11.72
CA THR A 218 -14.52 -0.80 -10.64
C THR A 218 -15.28 -0.61 -9.33
N ASP A 219 -16.52 -1.08 -9.23
CA ASP A 219 -17.28 -1.06 -7.99
C ASP A 219 -16.74 -2.11 -7.01
N ASP A 220 -16.32 -3.26 -7.54
CA ASP A 220 -15.59 -4.29 -6.83
C ASP A 220 -14.10 -4.24 -7.19
N THR A 221 -13.27 -3.79 -6.26
CA THR A 221 -11.82 -3.63 -6.46
C THR A 221 -11.02 -4.23 -5.30
N LEU A 222 -9.76 -4.55 -5.54
CA LEU A 222 -8.83 -4.96 -4.48
C LEU A 222 -8.62 -3.87 -3.43
N GLY A 223 -8.61 -2.61 -3.87
CA GLY A 223 -8.40 -1.48 -3.00
C GLY A 223 -8.37 -0.17 -3.77
N TRP A 224 -7.99 0.86 -3.08
CA TRP A 224 -7.91 2.23 -3.59
C TRP A 224 -6.48 2.72 -3.61
N MET A 225 -6.14 3.44 -4.65
CA MET A 225 -4.86 4.13 -4.84
C MET A 225 -5.17 5.61 -4.99
N CYS A 226 -4.61 6.46 -4.15
CA CYS A 226 -4.91 7.87 -4.21
C CYS A 226 -3.68 8.76 -3.97
N ILE A 227 -3.72 9.95 -4.56
CA ILE A 227 -2.80 11.05 -4.31
C ILE A 227 -3.64 12.21 -3.83
N VAL A 228 -3.27 12.73 -2.66
CA VAL A 228 -3.96 13.86 -2.05
C VAL A 228 -2.96 14.96 -1.72
N GLU A 229 -3.42 16.20 -1.64
CA GLU A 229 -2.61 17.36 -1.33
C GLU A 229 -3.14 18.03 -0.06
N LYS A 230 -2.24 18.46 0.83
CA LYS A 230 -2.60 19.26 2.01
C LYS A 230 -3.10 20.63 1.58
N LEU A 231 -4.34 20.97 2.01
CA LEU A 231 -5.01 22.26 1.76
C LEU A 231 -4.49 23.37 2.67
#